data_dad51b476645b1b9ad6bbf8aba778b07
#
_entry.id   dad51b476645b1b9ad6bbf8aba778b07
#
_cell.length_a   1.000
_cell.length_b   1.000
_cell.length_c   1.000
_cell.angle_alpha   90.00
_cell.angle_beta   90.00
_cell.angle_gamma   90.00
#
_symmetry.space_group_name_H-M   'P 1'
#
loop_
_entity.id
_entity.type
_entity.pdbx_description
1 polymer ?
#
loop_
_entity_poly.entity_id
_entity_poly.type
_entity_poly.pdbx_seq_one_letter_code
_entity_poly.pdbx_strand_id
1 'polypeptide(L)' 'MRLSDLQSKDIINVLDGKKIGNIIDVKLTENGEMEGLVIEHSKFLVSMFSSKNEVEIKWSQIEKIGEDVILVNFSV' A
#
# COMPACT_ATOMS: atom_id res chain seq x y z
N MET A 1 4.82 3.05 -16.13
CA MET A 1 3.72 3.08 -15.15
C MET A 1 3.62 4.47 -14.54
N ARG A 2 2.43 5.00 -14.45
CA ARG A 2 2.19 6.32 -13.85
C ARG A 2 1.70 6.16 -12.42
N LEU A 3 1.91 7.19 -11.61
CA LEU A 3 1.36 7.20 -10.25
C LEU A 3 -0.17 7.00 -10.26
N SER A 4 -0.85 7.63 -11.22
CA SER A 4 -2.30 7.45 -11.35
C SER A 4 -2.70 6.01 -11.62
N ASP A 5 -1.85 5.25 -12.32
CA ASP A 5 -2.10 3.82 -12.54
C ASP A 5 -2.02 3.04 -11.23
N LEU A 6 -1.05 3.40 -10.39
CA LEU A 6 -0.92 2.78 -9.08
C LEU A 6 -2.09 3.14 -8.16
N GLN A 7 -2.51 4.39 -8.20
CA GLN A 7 -3.60 4.88 -7.34
C GLN A 7 -4.95 4.25 -7.68
N SER A 8 -5.12 3.77 -8.91
CA SER A 8 -6.37 3.12 -9.31
C SER A 8 -6.45 1.66 -8.88
N LYS A 9 -5.37 1.11 -8.34
CA LYS A 9 -5.31 -0.30 -7.97
C LYS A 9 -5.63 -0.47 -6.48
N ASP A 10 -6.26 -1.60 -6.16
CA ASP A 10 -6.54 -1.97 -4.78
C ASP A 10 -5.33 -2.66 -4.17
N ILE A 11 -5.02 -2.34 -2.93
CA ILE A 11 -3.95 -2.98 -2.20
C ILE A 11 -4.53 -4.17 -1.44
N ILE A 12 -4.08 -5.37 -1.79
CA ILE A 12 -4.58 -6.62 -1.20
C ILE A 12 -3.44 -7.26 -0.42
N ASN A 13 -3.71 -7.61 0.83
CA ASN A 13 -2.75 -8.31 1.66
C ASN A 13 -2.81 -9.81 1.36
N VAL A 14 -1.69 -10.39 0.92
CA VAL A 14 -1.66 -11.82 0.58
C VAL A 14 -1.83 -12.72 1.80
N LEU A 15 -1.58 -12.20 3.01
CA LEU A 15 -1.67 -13.01 4.23
C LEU A 15 -3.12 -13.37 4.57
N ASP A 16 -4.07 -12.52 4.24
CA ASP A 16 -5.48 -12.78 4.53
C ASP A 16 -6.41 -12.54 3.34
N GLY A 17 -5.87 -12.11 2.21
CA GLY A 17 -6.65 -11.87 1.00
C GLY A 17 -7.54 -10.64 1.07
N LYS A 18 -7.37 -9.78 2.06
CA LYS A 18 -8.26 -8.63 2.25
C LYS A 18 -7.66 -7.35 1.69
N LYS A 19 -8.54 -6.47 1.23
CA LYS A 19 -8.15 -5.13 0.81
C LYS A 19 -7.80 -4.31 2.04
N ILE A 20 -6.61 -3.71 2.02
CA ILE A 20 -6.16 -2.88 3.14
C ILE A 20 -6.28 -1.39 2.85
N GLY A 21 -6.37 -1.01 1.59
CA GLY A 21 -6.59 0.40 1.26
C GLY A 21 -6.22 0.73 -0.17
N ASN A 22 -6.11 2.02 -0.41
CA ASN A 22 -5.69 2.55 -1.71
C ASN A 22 -4.50 3.48 -1.50
N ILE A 23 -3.69 3.61 -2.54
CA ILE A 23 -2.51 4.47 -2.49
C ILE A 23 -2.93 5.93 -2.47
N ILE A 24 -2.39 6.70 -1.53
CA ILE A 24 -2.61 8.14 -1.46
C ILE A 24 -1.32 8.92 -1.73
N ASP A 25 -0.17 8.27 -1.62
CA ASP A 25 1.11 8.92 -1.86
C ASP A 25 2.19 7.87 -2.10
N VAL A 26 3.35 8.31 -2.56
CA VAL A 26 4.53 7.46 -2.69
C VAL A 26 5.68 8.12 -1.93
N LYS A 27 6.55 7.29 -1.36
CA LYS A 27 7.72 7.77 -0.66
C LYS A 27 8.95 7.49 -1.50
N LEU A 28 9.72 8.54 -1.78
CA LEU A 28 10.91 8.44 -2.61
C LEU A 28 12.15 8.67 -1.76
N THR A 29 13.26 8.04 -2.18
CA THR A 29 14.57 8.33 -1.62
C THR A 29 15.08 9.65 -2.19
N GLU A 30 16.20 10.14 -1.65
CA GLU A 30 16.85 11.34 -2.17
C GLU A 30 17.28 11.18 -3.63
N ASN A 31 17.54 9.96 -4.05
CA ASN A 31 17.94 9.64 -5.42
C ASN A 31 16.75 9.47 -6.37
N GLY A 32 15.53 9.64 -5.87
CA GLY A 32 14.34 9.51 -6.69
C GLY A 32 13.84 8.07 -6.85
N GLU A 33 14.36 7.12 -6.09
CA GLU A 33 13.90 5.74 -6.12
C GLU A 33 12.71 5.56 -5.21
N MET A 34 11.78 4.69 -5.59
CA MET A 34 10.60 4.41 -4.78
C MET A 34 10.98 3.61 -3.54
N GLU A 35 10.81 4.19 -2.38
CA GLU A 35 11.04 3.53 -1.10
C GLU A 35 9.83 2.74 -0.64
N GLY A 36 8.64 3.26 -0.89
CA GLY A 36 7.41 2.60 -0.50
C GLY A 36 6.19 3.36 -0.96
N LEU A 37 5.04 2.83 -0.57
CA LEU A 37 3.73 3.38 -0.87
C LEU A 37 3.08 3.80 0.42
N VAL A 38 2.43 4.97 0.42
CA VAL A 38 1.61 5.40 1.53
C VAL A 38 0.16 5.11 1.16
N ILE A 39 -0.52 4.38 2.02
CA ILE A 39 -1.90 3.99 1.77
C ILE A 39 -2.81 4.54 2.87
N GLU A 40 -4.05 4.84 2.48
CA GLU A 40 -5.11 5.10 3.42
C GLU A 40 -5.75 3.76 3.75
N HIS A 41 -5.66 3.32 5.01
CA HIS A 41 -6.21 2.03 5.38
C HIS A 41 -7.72 2.11 5.59
N SER A 42 -8.38 0.97 5.40
CA SER A 42 -9.83 0.88 5.57
C SER A 42 -10.21 0.98 7.06
N LYS A 43 -11.49 1.24 7.31
CA LYS A 43 -12.03 1.29 8.68
C LYS A 43 -11.73 0.02 9.47
N PHE A 44 -11.64 -1.10 8.78
CA PHE A 44 -11.33 -2.38 9.40
C PHE A 44 -9.98 -2.36 10.11
N LEU A 45 -9.00 -1.65 9.55
CA LEU A 45 -7.66 -1.58 10.10
C LEU A 45 -7.48 -0.46 11.13
N VAL A 46 -8.41 0.48 11.23
CA VAL A 46 -8.31 1.62 12.16
C VAL A 46 -8.14 1.13 13.59
N SER A 47 -8.83 0.07 13.97
CA SER A 47 -8.73 -0.48 15.33
C SER A 47 -7.36 -1.08 15.62
N MET A 48 -6.59 -1.41 14.60
CA MET A 48 -5.26 -2.00 14.74
C MET A 48 -4.14 -0.95 14.72
N PHE A 49 -4.43 0.23 14.17
CA PHE A 49 -3.50 1.35 14.09
C PHE A 49 -4.08 2.52 14.83
N SER A 50 -3.62 2.75 16.03
CA SER A 50 -4.31 3.56 17.02
C SER A 50 -4.50 5.04 16.71
N SER A 51 -3.79 5.63 15.74
CA SER A 51 -3.86 7.08 15.61
C SER A 51 -3.62 7.66 14.23
N LYS A 52 -3.22 6.86 13.26
CA LYS A 52 -2.91 7.37 11.92
C LYS A 52 -3.76 6.68 10.88
N ASN A 53 -4.33 7.49 9.97
CA ASN A 53 -5.06 6.96 8.83
C ASN A 53 -4.14 6.50 7.71
N GLU A 54 -2.85 6.72 7.86
CA GLU A 54 -1.86 6.40 6.83
C GLU A 54 -0.97 5.25 7.27
N VAL A 55 -0.68 4.36 6.34
CA VAL A 55 0.22 3.23 6.55
C VAL A 55 1.22 3.22 5.40
N GLU A 56 2.48 3.01 5.73
CA GLU A 56 3.53 2.87 4.72
C GLU A 56 3.75 1.40 4.43
N ILE A 57 3.70 1.04 3.14
CA ILE A 57 4.07 -0.29 2.64
C ILE A 57 5.42 -0.14 1.97
N LYS A 58 6.43 -0.80 2.50
CA LYS A 58 7.77 -0.74 1.93
C LYS A 58 7.82 -1.47 0.60
N TRP A 59 8.68 -1.00 -0.30
CA TRP A 59 8.84 -1.63 -1.60
C TRP A 59 9.11 -3.14 -1.48
N SER A 60 9.90 -3.54 -0.47
CA SER A 60 10.23 -4.94 -0.23
C SER A 60 9.02 -5.81 0.16
N GLN A 61 7.92 -5.18 0.57
CA GLN A 61 6.70 -5.90 0.95
C GLN A 61 5.76 -6.12 -0.24
N ILE A 62 6.07 -5.51 -1.39
CA ILE A 62 5.24 -5.67 -2.58
C ILE A 62 5.60 -7.00 -3.24
N GLU A 63 4.61 -7.88 -3.35
CA GLU A 63 4.78 -9.20 -3.96
C GLU A 63 4.58 -9.14 -5.47
N LYS A 64 3.56 -8.42 -5.91
CA LYS A 64 3.24 -8.34 -7.32
C LYS A 64 2.39 -7.11 -7.60
N ILE A 65 2.65 -6.46 -8.72
CA ILE A 65 1.81 -5.38 -9.22
C ILE A 65 1.02 -5.94 -10.39
N GLY A 66 -0.27 -6.12 -10.18
CA GLY A 66 -1.19 -6.61 -11.20
C GLY A 66 -1.86 -5.48 -11.95
N GLU A 67 -2.79 -5.83 -12.82
CA GLU A 67 -3.54 -4.86 -13.61
C GLU A 67 -4.47 -4.01 -12.75
N ASP A 68 -5.19 -4.64 -11.83
CA ASP A 68 -6.19 -3.98 -10.98
C ASP A 68 -5.83 -3.99 -9.51
N VAL A 69 -4.82 -4.74 -9.13
CA VAL A 69 -4.46 -4.93 -7.72
C VAL A 69 -2.96 -4.89 -7.53
N ILE A 70 -2.55 -4.54 -6.33
CA ILE A 70 -1.17 -4.68 -5.88
C ILE A 70 -1.20 -5.63 -4.70
N LEU A 71 -0.46 -6.73 -4.82
CA LEU A 71 -0.39 -7.74 -3.76
C LEU A 71 0.79 -7.42 -2.86
N VAL A 72 0.53 -7.33 -1.57
CA VAL A 72 1.57 -7.00 -0.59
C VAL A 72 1.58 -8.03 0.53
N ASN A 73 2.74 -8.19 1.12
CA ASN A 73 2.90 -9.00 2.33
C ASN A 73 3.05 -8.02 3.49
N PHE A 74 1.94 -7.72 4.13
CA PHE A 74 1.89 -6.74 5.20
C PHE A 74 1.38 -7.40 6.47
N SER A 75 2.27 -7.58 7.44
CA SER A 75 1.86 -8.09 8.74
C SER A 75 1.78 -6.94 9.74
N VAL A 76 0.74 -6.99 10.54
CA VAL A 76 0.43 -5.96 11.52
C VAL A 76 1.06 -6.32 12.86
#